data_17799b2fc6482e8f0d30ef9529be8e31
#
_entry.id   17799b2fc6482e8f0d30ef9529be8e31
#
_cell.length_a   1.000
_cell.length_b   1.000
_cell.length_c   1.000
_cell.angle_alpha   90.00
_cell.angle_beta   90.00
_cell.angle_gamma   90.00
#
_symmetry.space_group_name_H-M   'P 1'
#
loop_
_entity.id
_entity.type
_entity.pdbx_description
1 polymer ?
#
loop_
_entity_poly.entity_id
_entity_poly.type
_entity_poly.pdbx_seq_one_letter_code
_entity_poly.pdbx_strand_id
1 'polypeptide(L)'
;PELIESDKLANRIQFGEIYRNYVDRCFKSAVMDFDDLLLKTNQLLNSSPETLIKYQKIFKYILVDEYQDTNYSQYLIIKSLADRYQNLCVVGDDSQSIYSFRGANIDNILNFKKNYPECTTYKLEQNYRSSKNIVEGANSLIKKNKYKIDKNIWTLNDSGSKIILNRSQNDSDEGRFVASNIFEEKNNNQLNNGSFAVLYRTNAQSRSIEDALRKANIDYQVFGCLLYTSDAADEI
;
A
#
# COMPACT_ATOMS: atom_id res chain seq x y z
N PRO A 1 9.35 1.64 28.07
CA PRO A 1 9.01 2.43 29.26
C PRO A 1 8.04 3.57 28.91
N GLU A 2 8.33 4.42 27.90
CA GLU A 2 7.53 5.58 27.53
C GLU A 2 6.10 5.25 27.07
N LEU A 3 5.90 4.17 26.30
CA LEU A 3 4.57 3.72 25.87
C LEU A 3 3.71 3.25 27.04
N ILE A 4 4.29 2.55 28.01
CA ILE A 4 3.57 2.09 29.22
C ILE A 4 3.14 3.28 30.07
N GLU A 5 3.95 4.32 30.12
CA GLU A 5 3.64 5.55 30.87
C GLU A 5 2.56 6.37 30.16
N SER A 6 2.63 6.46 28.84
CA SER A 6 1.57 7.05 28.00
C SER A 6 0.23 6.31 28.15
N ASP A 7 0.25 4.97 28.20
CA ASP A 7 -0.96 4.15 28.36
C ASP A 7 -1.57 4.33 29.76
N LYS A 8 -0.76 4.51 30.81
CA LYS A 8 -1.23 4.84 32.15
C LYS A 8 -1.92 6.21 32.18
N LEU A 9 -1.32 7.21 31.52
CA LEU A 9 -1.91 8.56 31.40
C LEU A 9 -3.22 8.56 30.59
N ALA A 10 -3.32 7.65 29.62
CA ALA A 10 -4.54 7.46 28.81
C ALA A 10 -5.58 6.54 29.49
N ASN A 11 -5.41 6.20 30.78
CA ASN A 11 -6.27 5.27 31.54
C ASN A 11 -6.35 3.85 30.96
N ARG A 12 -5.28 3.39 30.28
CA ARG A 12 -5.15 2.07 29.66
C ARG A 12 -4.18 1.19 30.47
N ILE A 13 -4.37 1.10 31.76
CA ILE A 13 -3.43 0.53 32.74
C ILE A 13 -3.07 -0.94 32.41
N GLN A 14 -4.00 -1.70 31.83
CA GLN A 14 -3.81 -3.12 31.51
C GLN A 14 -3.07 -3.39 30.20
N PHE A 15 -2.89 -2.39 29.32
CA PHE A 15 -2.26 -2.60 28.02
C PHE A 15 -0.84 -3.18 28.12
N GLY A 16 -0.03 -2.68 29.02
CA GLY A 16 1.33 -3.16 29.23
C GLY A 16 1.40 -4.60 29.71
N GLU A 17 0.41 -5.06 30.48
CA GLU A 17 0.32 -6.45 30.95
C GLU A 17 -0.17 -7.36 29.82
N ILE A 18 -1.21 -6.97 29.10
CA ILE A 18 -1.73 -7.69 27.93
C ILE A 18 -0.63 -7.88 26.90
N TYR A 19 0.12 -6.80 26.58
CA TYR A 19 1.22 -6.87 25.62
C TYR A 19 2.32 -7.83 26.04
N ARG A 20 2.74 -7.80 27.32
CA ARG A 20 3.73 -8.75 27.85
C ARG A 20 3.24 -10.19 27.73
N ASN A 21 2.01 -10.46 28.14
CA ASN A 21 1.41 -11.78 28.04
C ASN A 21 1.32 -12.27 26.58
N TYR A 22 1.01 -11.37 25.64
CA TYR A 22 1.00 -11.67 24.22
C TYR A 22 2.40 -12.08 23.72
N VAL A 23 3.42 -11.26 23.99
CA VAL A 23 4.82 -11.53 23.61
C VAL A 23 5.32 -12.86 24.23
N ASP A 24 5.02 -13.10 25.51
CA ASP A 24 5.40 -14.35 26.19
C ASP A 24 4.71 -15.57 25.57
N ARG A 25 3.45 -15.45 25.16
CA ARG A 25 2.75 -16.53 24.47
C ARG A 25 3.32 -16.78 23.07
N CYS A 26 3.60 -15.74 22.28
CA CYS A 26 4.27 -15.88 21.00
C CYS A 26 5.60 -16.60 21.14
N PHE A 27 6.42 -16.19 22.11
CA PHE A 27 7.71 -16.82 22.38
C PHE A 27 7.58 -18.31 22.77
N LYS A 28 6.67 -18.63 23.70
CA LYS A 28 6.43 -20.03 24.14
C LYS A 28 5.90 -20.91 23.02
N SER A 29 5.15 -20.34 22.10
CA SER A 29 4.58 -21.05 20.93
C SER A 29 5.51 -21.08 19.72
N ALA A 30 6.72 -20.48 19.84
CA ALA A 30 7.70 -20.34 18.74
C ALA A 30 7.10 -19.71 17.46
N VAL A 31 6.23 -18.70 17.64
CA VAL A 31 5.61 -17.94 16.55
C VAL A 31 6.03 -16.48 16.61
N MET A 32 5.95 -15.80 15.47
CA MET A 32 6.20 -14.36 15.32
C MET A 32 5.03 -13.73 14.60
N ASP A 33 4.67 -12.50 14.97
CA ASP A 33 3.79 -11.68 14.17
C ASP A 33 4.57 -10.90 13.08
N PHE A 34 3.86 -10.13 12.25
CA PHE A 34 4.51 -9.38 11.17
C PHE A 34 5.50 -8.31 11.67
N ASP A 35 5.20 -7.69 12.81
CA ASP A 35 6.08 -6.68 13.40
C ASP A 35 7.34 -7.35 14.00
N ASP A 36 7.20 -8.53 14.61
CA ASP A 36 8.32 -9.33 15.06
C ASP A 36 9.27 -9.71 13.93
N LEU A 37 8.76 -10.05 12.73
CA LEU A 37 9.61 -10.37 11.58
C LEU A 37 10.57 -9.22 11.25
N LEU A 38 10.07 -7.99 11.26
CA LEU A 38 10.90 -6.81 10.99
C LEU A 38 11.84 -6.50 12.16
N LEU A 39 11.31 -6.51 13.39
CA LEU A 39 12.07 -6.21 14.59
C LEU A 39 13.21 -7.22 14.80
N LYS A 40 12.90 -8.51 14.74
CA LYS A 40 13.88 -9.58 14.95
C LYS A 40 14.92 -9.63 13.84
N THR A 41 14.55 -9.33 12.60
CA THR A 41 15.52 -9.21 11.51
C THR A 41 16.50 -8.08 11.76
N ASN A 42 16.02 -6.88 12.16
CA ASN A 42 16.91 -5.78 12.52
C ASN A 42 17.82 -6.13 13.70
N GLN A 43 17.27 -6.76 14.76
CA GLN A 43 18.05 -7.21 15.90
C GLN A 43 19.13 -8.21 15.49
N LEU A 44 18.79 -9.19 14.65
CA LEU A 44 19.72 -10.21 14.16
C LEU A 44 20.86 -9.59 13.34
N LEU A 45 20.54 -8.72 12.38
CA LEU A 45 21.55 -8.09 11.53
C LEU A 45 22.48 -7.16 12.34
N ASN A 46 21.98 -6.52 13.41
CA ASN A 46 22.77 -5.65 14.26
C ASN A 46 23.62 -6.43 15.30
N SER A 47 23.11 -7.57 15.80
CA SER A 47 23.77 -8.31 16.89
C SER A 47 24.70 -9.42 16.39
N SER A 48 24.56 -9.85 15.13
CA SER A 48 25.34 -10.94 14.53
C SER A 48 26.07 -10.49 13.26
N PRO A 49 27.29 -9.94 13.39
CA PRO A 49 28.09 -9.54 12.22
C PRO A 49 28.33 -10.67 11.22
N GLU A 50 28.47 -11.91 11.70
CA GLU A 50 28.65 -13.07 10.84
C GLU A 50 27.42 -13.31 9.93
N THR A 51 26.22 -13.19 10.53
CA THR A 51 24.97 -13.30 9.81
C THR A 51 24.83 -12.19 8.77
N LEU A 52 25.11 -10.95 9.16
CA LEU A 52 25.08 -9.80 8.27
C LEU A 52 26.03 -10.00 7.08
N ILE A 53 27.30 -10.36 7.33
CA ILE A 53 28.31 -10.60 6.30
C ILE A 53 27.87 -11.73 5.37
N LYS A 54 27.28 -12.80 5.91
CA LYS A 54 26.75 -13.92 5.12
C LYS A 54 25.71 -13.42 4.11
N TYR A 55 24.69 -12.68 4.56
CA TYR A 55 23.63 -12.20 3.67
C TYR A 55 24.10 -11.09 2.73
N GLN A 56 25.01 -10.22 3.15
CA GLN A 56 25.66 -9.25 2.24
C GLN A 56 26.43 -9.92 1.11
N LYS A 57 27.08 -11.09 1.35
CA LYS A 57 27.75 -11.87 0.29
C LYS A 57 26.77 -12.51 -0.68
N ILE A 58 25.59 -12.90 -0.20
CA ILE A 58 24.54 -13.52 -1.01
C ILE A 58 23.85 -12.45 -1.87
N PHE A 59 23.42 -11.34 -1.24
CA PHE A 59 22.69 -10.26 -1.91
C PHE A 59 23.65 -9.19 -2.42
N LYS A 60 24.25 -9.44 -3.57
CA LYS A 60 25.17 -8.49 -4.22
C LYS A 60 24.46 -7.32 -4.90
N TYR A 61 23.22 -7.52 -5.30
CA TYR A 61 22.33 -6.54 -5.91
C TYR A 61 21.01 -6.57 -5.17
N ILE A 62 20.50 -5.41 -4.79
CA ILE A 62 19.24 -5.26 -4.07
C ILE A 62 18.35 -4.32 -4.89
N LEU A 63 17.17 -4.83 -5.27
CA LEU A 63 16.15 -4.07 -5.98
C LEU A 63 14.92 -3.99 -5.08
N VAL A 64 14.44 -2.79 -4.88
CA VAL A 64 13.27 -2.52 -4.02
C VAL A 64 12.22 -1.80 -4.86
N ASP A 65 11.05 -2.41 -4.95
CA ASP A 65 9.88 -1.80 -5.58
C ASP A 65 8.98 -1.12 -4.53
N GLU A 66 8.11 -0.21 -4.97
CA GLU A 66 7.20 0.55 -4.10
C GLU A 66 7.90 1.20 -2.89
N TYR A 67 9.09 1.75 -3.13
CA TYR A 67 9.97 2.23 -2.06
C TYR A 67 9.34 3.34 -1.21
N GLN A 68 8.39 4.11 -1.73
CA GLN A 68 7.65 5.15 -1.02
C GLN A 68 6.80 4.59 0.14
N ASP A 69 6.47 3.28 0.12
CA ASP A 69 5.64 2.62 1.12
C ASP A 69 6.47 1.89 2.18
N THR A 70 7.79 2.00 2.12
CA THR A 70 8.68 1.39 3.13
C THR A 70 8.60 2.10 4.47
N ASN A 71 8.52 1.31 5.57
CA ASN A 71 8.65 1.84 6.93
C ASN A 71 10.12 1.93 7.36
N TYR A 72 10.37 2.53 8.52
CA TYR A 72 11.72 2.72 9.04
C TYR A 72 12.46 1.40 9.30
N SER A 73 11.79 0.36 9.78
CA SER A 73 12.41 -0.95 10.01
C SER A 73 12.85 -1.61 8.71
N GLN A 74 12.03 -1.53 7.66
CA GLN A 74 12.37 -2.01 6.32
C GLN A 74 13.55 -1.23 5.73
N TYR A 75 13.54 0.10 5.87
CA TYR A 75 14.67 0.94 5.47
C TYR A 75 15.98 0.51 6.13
N LEU A 76 15.99 0.23 7.43
CA LEU A 76 17.20 -0.21 8.16
C LEU A 76 17.71 -1.57 7.64
N ILE A 77 16.81 -2.52 7.37
CA ILE A 77 17.18 -3.82 6.80
C ILE A 77 17.83 -3.65 5.43
N ILE A 78 17.18 -2.89 4.54
CA ILE A 78 17.69 -2.61 3.19
C ILE A 78 19.08 -1.97 3.28
N LYS A 79 19.21 -0.93 4.11
CA LYS A 79 20.47 -0.22 4.32
C LYS A 79 21.57 -1.16 4.80
N SER A 80 21.32 -1.96 5.84
CA SER A 80 22.29 -2.90 6.40
C SER A 80 22.76 -3.93 5.36
N LEU A 81 21.85 -4.45 4.56
CA LEU A 81 22.19 -5.43 3.52
C LEU A 81 22.95 -4.79 2.34
N ALA A 82 22.56 -3.57 1.95
CA ALA A 82 23.18 -2.87 0.81
C ALA A 82 24.55 -2.28 1.11
N ASP A 83 24.86 -2.04 2.38
CA ASP A 83 26.04 -1.24 2.81
C ASP A 83 27.37 -1.73 2.22
N ARG A 84 27.51 -3.04 2.05
CA ARG A 84 28.78 -3.64 1.56
C ARG A 84 29.10 -3.32 0.10
N TYR A 85 28.10 -3.42 -0.79
CA TYR A 85 28.31 -3.29 -2.24
C TYR A 85 27.68 -2.04 -2.81
N GLN A 86 26.74 -1.44 -2.12
CA GLN A 86 25.95 -0.28 -2.53
C GLN A 86 25.25 -0.43 -3.90
N ASN A 87 25.10 -1.68 -4.37
CA ASN A 87 24.35 -2.00 -5.57
C ASN A 87 22.85 -2.03 -5.25
N LEU A 88 22.32 -0.86 -4.92
CA LEU A 88 20.92 -0.67 -4.53
C LEU A 88 20.17 0.08 -5.63
N CYS A 89 19.11 -0.52 -6.13
CA CYS A 89 18.16 0.12 -7.03
C CYS A 89 16.80 0.19 -6.34
N VAL A 90 16.24 1.38 -6.24
CA VAL A 90 14.90 1.59 -5.70
C VAL A 90 13.99 2.15 -6.77
N VAL A 91 12.77 1.65 -6.82
CA VAL A 91 11.70 2.13 -7.71
C VAL A 91 10.54 2.55 -6.84
N GLY A 92 9.90 3.66 -7.18
CA GLY A 92 8.76 4.15 -6.43
C GLY A 92 8.18 5.44 -7.00
N ASP A 93 7.02 5.77 -6.50
CA ASP A 93 6.30 6.99 -6.86
C ASP A 93 5.83 7.70 -5.58
N ASP A 94 6.47 8.81 -5.26
CA ASP A 94 6.12 9.66 -4.10
C ASP A 94 4.66 10.11 -4.10
N SER A 95 4.05 10.22 -5.28
CA SER A 95 2.64 10.59 -5.44
C SER A 95 1.67 9.48 -5.02
N GLN A 96 2.15 8.24 -4.92
CA GLN A 96 1.38 7.06 -4.51
C GLN A 96 1.62 6.66 -3.05
N SER A 97 2.36 7.43 -2.27
CA SER A 97 2.60 7.16 -0.85
C SER A 97 1.33 7.41 -0.03
N ILE A 98 0.53 6.37 0.17
CA ILE A 98 -0.76 6.41 0.89
C ILE A 98 -0.80 5.54 2.15
N TYR A 99 0.31 4.89 2.54
CA TYR A 99 0.40 3.97 3.66
C TYR A 99 1.07 4.55 4.91
N SER A 100 1.08 5.87 5.07
CA SER A 100 1.62 6.52 6.28
C SER A 100 0.94 6.05 7.57
N PHE A 101 -0.37 5.72 7.52
CA PHE A 101 -1.11 5.15 8.65
C PHE A 101 -0.65 3.74 9.06
N ARG A 102 0.13 3.05 8.20
CA ARG A 102 0.80 1.78 8.48
C ARG A 102 2.30 1.95 8.76
N GLY A 103 2.76 3.17 9.02
CA GLY A 103 4.14 3.48 9.33
C GLY A 103 5.06 3.67 8.13
N ALA A 104 4.52 3.72 6.89
CA ALA A 104 5.30 4.10 5.73
C ALA A 104 5.85 5.52 5.90
N ASN A 105 7.12 5.71 5.50
CA ASN A 105 7.80 7.00 5.61
C ASN A 105 8.23 7.48 4.23
N ILE A 106 7.52 8.46 3.70
CA ILE A 106 7.81 9.08 2.40
C ILE A 106 9.21 9.69 2.35
N ASP A 107 9.79 10.07 3.49
CA ASP A 107 11.14 10.62 3.55
C ASP A 107 12.20 9.63 3.06
N ASN A 108 11.93 8.33 3.10
CA ASN A 108 12.83 7.33 2.57
C ASN A 108 13.11 7.55 1.09
N ILE A 109 12.09 7.84 0.29
CA ILE A 109 12.26 8.11 -1.15
C ILE A 109 12.68 9.56 -1.42
N LEU A 110 12.12 10.53 -0.72
CA LEU A 110 12.42 11.94 -0.93
C LEU A 110 13.90 12.27 -0.58
N ASN A 111 14.44 11.65 0.46
CA ASN A 111 15.81 11.84 0.92
C ASN A 111 16.79 10.80 0.33
N PHE A 112 16.36 9.93 -0.58
CA PHE A 112 17.23 8.88 -1.12
C PHE A 112 18.52 9.42 -1.71
N LYS A 113 18.45 10.46 -2.54
CA LYS A 113 19.62 11.12 -3.13
C LYS A 113 20.54 11.76 -2.09
N LYS A 114 20.00 12.20 -0.96
CA LYS A 114 20.80 12.74 0.15
C LYS A 114 21.57 11.62 0.88
N ASN A 115 20.92 10.45 1.03
CA ASN A 115 21.51 9.28 1.68
C ASN A 115 22.52 8.56 0.77
N TYR A 116 22.33 8.65 -0.56
CA TYR A 116 23.16 8.04 -1.59
C TYR A 116 23.53 9.09 -2.66
N PRO A 117 24.51 10.00 -2.38
CA PRO A 117 24.84 11.12 -3.27
C PRO A 117 25.27 10.70 -4.68
N GLU A 118 25.91 9.53 -4.79
CA GLU A 118 26.42 8.96 -6.06
C GLU A 118 25.33 8.30 -6.91
N CYS A 119 24.06 8.25 -6.41
CA CYS A 119 22.98 7.58 -7.13
C CYS A 119 22.58 8.35 -8.40
N THR A 120 22.30 7.60 -9.46
CA THR A 120 21.70 8.13 -10.68
C THR A 120 20.19 8.00 -10.61
N THR A 121 19.48 9.10 -10.87
CA THR A 121 18.00 9.12 -10.84
C THR A 121 17.45 9.14 -12.26
N TYR A 122 16.57 8.22 -12.55
CA TYR A 122 15.81 8.13 -13.80
C TYR A 122 14.34 8.44 -13.53
N LYS A 123 13.70 9.24 -14.39
CA LYS A 123 12.28 9.54 -14.29
C LYS A 123 11.52 8.80 -15.39
N LEU A 124 10.57 7.98 -15.00
CA LEU A 124 9.68 7.27 -15.92
C LEU A 124 8.39 8.08 -16.06
N GLU A 125 8.39 9.07 -16.96
CA GLU A 125 7.32 10.06 -17.07
C GLU A 125 6.24 9.66 -18.09
N GLN A 126 6.51 8.68 -18.97
CA GLN A 126 5.52 8.21 -19.93
C GLN A 126 4.58 7.18 -19.28
N ASN A 127 3.28 7.48 -19.31
CA ASN A 127 2.21 6.59 -18.88
C ASN A 127 1.65 5.83 -20.09
N TYR A 128 1.64 4.50 -20.02
CA TYR A 128 1.14 3.61 -21.08
C TYR A 128 -0.23 3.02 -20.74
N ARG A 129 -0.73 3.23 -19.51
CA ARG A 129 -1.94 2.61 -18.98
C ARG A 129 -3.20 3.42 -19.29
N SER A 130 -3.12 4.71 -19.05
CA SER A 130 -4.29 5.58 -18.95
C SER A 130 -4.46 6.49 -20.14
N SER A 131 -5.70 6.90 -20.43
CA SER A 131 -6.02 7.93 -21.39
C SER A 131 -5.52 9.31 -20.93
N LYS A 132 -5.43 10.25 -21.86
CA LYS A 132 -4.93 11.61 -21.62
C LYS A 132 -5.75 12.35 -20.56
N ASN A 133 -7.08 12.25 -20.60
CA ASN A 133 -7.95 12.89 -19.61
C ASN A 133 -7.67 12.41 -18.19
N ILE A 134 -7.37 11.11 -17.98
CA ILE A 134 -7.03 10.57 -16.67
C ILE A 134 -5.67 11.09 -16.21
N VAL A 135 -4.66 11.06 -17.08
CA VAL A 135 -3.31 11.54 -16.78
C VAL A 135 -3.31 13.04 -16.43
N GLU A 136 -4.02 13.86 -17.19
CA GLU A 136 -4.15 15.29 -16.90
C GLU A 136 -4.87 15.58 -15.58
N GLY A 137 -5.94 14.81 -15.29
CA GLY A 137 -6.65 14.89 -14.02
C GLY A 137 -5.75 14.53 -12.83
N ALA A 138 -4.99 13.45 -12.93
CA ALA A 138 -4.03 13.03 -11.90
C ALA A 138 -2.92 14.08 -11.70
N ASN A 139 -2.32 14.58 -12.78
CA ASN A 139 -1.32 15.64 -12.70
C ASN A 139 -1.87 16.92 -12.03
N SER A 140 -3.11 17.31 -12.35
CA SER A 140 -3.75 18.48 -11.74
C SER A 140 -3.94 18.30 -10.23
N LEU A 141 -4.26 17.09 -9.77
CA LEU A 141 -4.40 16.76 -8.35
C LEU A 141 -3.04 16.83 -7.65
N ILE A 142 -2.03 16.17 -8.20
CA ILE A 142 -0.69 16.05 -7.61
C ILE A 142 0.07 17.39 -7.57
N LYS A 143 -0.20 18.30 -8.48
CA LYS A 143 0.38 19.66 -8.44
C LYS A 143 0.13 20.37 -7.10
N LYS A 144 -0.92 20.02 -6.36
CA LYS A 144 -1.26 20.60 -5.05
C LYS A 144 -0.40 20.07 -3.90
N ASN A 145 0.32 18.96 -4.08
CA ASN A 145 1.23 18.43 -3.07
C ASN A 145 2.45 19.33 -2.92
N LYS A 146 2.76 19.67 -1.67
CA LYS A 146 3.91 20.54 -1.31
C LYS A 146 5.24 19.79 -1.38
N TYR A 147 5.26 18.55 -0.90
CA TYR A 147 6.46 17.70 -0.86
C TYR A 147 6.32 16.64 -1.94
N LYS A 148 7.11 16.76 -2.99
CA LYS A 148 7.08 15.83 -4.13
C LYS A 148 8.38 15.88 -4.91
N ILE A 149 8.65 14.82 -5.64
CA ILE A 149 9.68 14.78 -6.69
C ILE A 149 9.08 15.42 -7.95
N ASP A 150 9.77 16.43 -8.47
CA ASP A 150 9.27 17.15 -9.65
C ASP A 150 9.31 16.24 -10.89
N LYS A 151 8.14 15.95 -11.45
CA LYS A 151 7.93 15.08 -12.62
C LYS A 151 6.69 15.53 -13.38
N ASN A 152 6.65 15.25 -14.67
CA ASN A 152 5.52 15.56 -15.53
C ASN A 152 5.09 14.29 -16.26
N ILE A 153 4.05 13.64 -15.78
CA ILE A 153 3.52 12.43 -16.38
C ILE A 153 2.75 12.78 -17.65
N TRP A 154 3.05 12.10 -18.74
CA TRP A 154 2.40 12.28 -20.04
C TRP A 154 2.08 10.94 -20.69
N THR A 155 1.18 10.94 -21.69
CA THR A 155 0.81 9.75 -22.45
C THR A 155 0.62 10.06 -23.92
N LEU A 156 0.88 9.05 -24.76
CA LEU A 156 0.54 9.05 -26.19
C LEU A 156 -0.84 8.45 -26.46
N ASN A 157 -1.50 7.90 -25.44
CA ASN A 157 -2.83 7.33 -25.60
C ASN A 157 -3.84 8.42 -25.97
N ASP A 158 -4.94 8.00 -26.56
CA ASP A 158 -6.07 8.87 -26.93
C ASP A 158 -6.62 9.62 -25.71
N SER A 159 -7.39 10.68 -25.98
CA SER A 159 -8.02 11.49 -24.94
C SER A 159 -8.92 10.64 -24.02
N GLY A 160 -9.60 9.65 -24.58
CA GLY A 160 -10.54 8.80 -23.86
C GLY A 160 -11.79 9.56 -23.38
N SER A 161 -12.61 8.88 -22.61
CA SER A 161 -13.82 9.47 -22.01
C SER A 161 -13.45 10.48 -20.92
N LYS A 162 -14.35 11.41 -20.66
CA LYS A 162 -14.21 12.36 -19.53
C LYS A 162 -14.42 11.64 -18.21
N ILE A 163 -13.73 12.11 -17.16
CA ILE A 163 -13.97 11.65 -15.80
C ILE A 163 -15.37 12.09 -15.36
N ILE A 164 -16.17 11.16 -14.89
CA ILE A 164 -17.53 11.42 -14.38
C ILE A 164 -17.48 11.50 -12.88
N LEU A 165 -18.04 12.56 -12.31
CA LEU A 165 -18.26 12.69 -10.87
C LEU A 165 -19.76 12.53 -10.59
N ASN A 166 -20.12 11.50 -9.84
CA ASN A 166 -21.48 11.28 -9.36
C ASN A 166 -21.56 11.45 -7.84
N ARG A 167 -22.61 12.10 -7.36
CA ARG A 167 -22.91 12.23 -5.94
C ARG A 167 -24.19 11.49 -5.62
N SER A 168 -24.09 10.33 -5.02
CA SER A 168 -25.22 9.52 -4.61
C SER A 168 -25.77 10.00 -3.25
N GLN A 169 -27.05 9.71 -2.98
CA GLN A 169 -27.72 10.09 -1.72
C GLN A 169 -27.37 9.12 -0.58
N ASN A 170 -27.15 7.85 -0.92
CA ASN A 170 -26.80 6.79 0.02
C ASN A 170 -26.03 5.66 -0.71
N ASP A 171 -25.55 4.69 0.05
CA ASP A 171 -24.78 3.55 -0.46
C ASP A 171 -25.54 2.70 -1.49
N SER A 172 -26.86 2.56 -1.34
CA SER A 172 -27.70 1.81 -2.29
C SER A 172 -27.81 2.54 -3.64
N ASP A 173 -27.86 3.86 -3.62
CA ASP A 173 -27.86 4.69 -4.83
C ASP A 173 -26.51 4.64 -5.52
N GLU A 174 -25.41 4.66 -4.75
CA GLU A 174 -24.07 4.48 -5.28
C GLU A 174 -23.89 3.13 -5.96
N GLY A 175 -24.29 2.05 -5.30
CA GLY A 175 -24.24 0.71 -5.88
C GLY A 175 -25.08 0.58 -7.16
N ARG A 176 -26.29 1.15 -7.18
CA ARG A 176 -27.13 1.16 -8.39
C ARG A 176 -26.50 1.95 -9.53
N PHE A 177 -25.94 3.11 -9.23
CA PHE A 177 -25.25 3.93 -10.22
C PHE A 177 -24.08 3.17 -10.84
N VAL A 178 -23.24 2.52 -10.02
CA VAL A 178 -22.10 1.72 -10.47
C VAL A 178 -22.58 0.56 -11.38
N ALA A 179 -23.55 -0.23 -10.91
CA ALA A 179 -24.06 -1.36 -11.66
C ALA A 179 -24.71 -0.96 -12.99
N SER A 180 -25.48 0.16 -13.02
CA SER A 180 -26.08 0.67 -14.25
C SER A 180 -25.04 1.13 -15.26
N ASN A 181 -24.01 1.85 -14.81
CA ASN A 181 -22.92 2.28 -15.71
C ASN A 181 -22.16 1.09 -16.29
N ILE A 182 -21.84 0.07 -15.46
CA ILE A 182 -21.17 -1.14 -15.96
C ILE A 182 -22.06 -1.83 -17.00
N PHE A 183 -23.36 -1.95 -16.74
CA PHE A 183 -24.30 -2.58 -17.68
C PHE A 183 -24.36 -1.82 -19.00
N GLU A 184 -24.49 -0.49 -18.98
CA GLU A 184 -24.54 0.36 -20.17
C GLU A 184 -23.24 0.28 -20.97
N GLU A 185 -22.09 0.48 -20.33
CA GLU A 185 -20.77 0.45 -20.98
C GLU A 185 -20.46 -0.94 -21.58
N LYS A 186 -20.82 -2.01 -20.84
CA LYS A 186 -20.68 -3.37 -21.33
C LYS A 186 -21.44 -3.61 -22.62
N ASN A 187 -22.70 -3.15 -22.69
CA ASN A 187 -23.57 -3.36 -23.85
C ASN A 187 -23.17 -2.46 -25.02
N ASN A 188 -22.86 -1.18 -24.75
CA ASN A 188 -22.52 -0.23 -25.79
C ASN A 188 -21.19 -0.54 -26.47
N ASN A 189 -20.21 -1.01 -25.70
CA ASN A 189 -18.86 -1.25 -26.17
C ASN A 189 -18.50 -2.74 -26.29
N GLN A 190 -19.47 -3.66 -26.13
CA GLN A 190 -19.29 -5.12 -26.19
C GLN A 190 -18.15 -5.64 -25.29
N LEU A 191 -18.04 -5.05 -24.08
CA LEU A 191 -17.00 -5.40 -23.12
C LEU A 191 -17.42 -6.62 -22.28
N ASN A 192 -16.45 -7.34 -21.76
CA ASN A 192 -16.69 -8.42 -20.78
C ASN A 192 -16.57 -7.87 -19.33
N ASN A 193 -17.05 -8.66 -18.34
CA ASN A 193 -17.04 -8.25 -16.94
C ASN A 193 -15.61 -7.95 -16.43
N GLY A 194 -14.59 -8.68 -16.91
CA GLY A 194 -13.19 -8.48 -16.54
C GLY A 194 -12.58 -7.16 -17.02
N SER A 195 -13.30 -6.40 -17.88
CA SER A 195 -12.87 -5.07 -18.34
C SER A 195 -13.15 -3.96 -17.32
N PHE A 196 -13.88 -4.27 -16.23
CA PHE A 196 -14.28 -3.31 -15.21
C PHE A 196 -13.62 -3.59 -13.88
N ALA A 197 -13.25 -2.54 -13.16
CA ALA A 197 -12.79 -2.62 -11.79
C ALA A 197 -13.49 -1.56 -10.94
N VAL A 198 -14.00 -1.96 -9.78
CA VAL A 198 -14.62 -1.06 -8.80
C VAL A 198 -13.71 -0.98 -7.58
N LEU A 199 -13.24 0.21 -7.27
CA LEU A 199 -12.37 0.48 -6.12
C LEU A 199 -13.18 1.22 -5.05
N TYR A 200 -13.07 0.78 -3.81
CA TYR A 200 -13.75 1.39 -2.67
C TYR A 200 -12.80 1.62 -1.50
N ARG A 201 -13.13 2.55 -0.63
CA ARG A 201 -12.28 2.94 0.49
C ARG A 201 -12.35 1.99 1.67
N THR A 202 -13.53 1.45 1.96
CA THR A 202 -13.80 0.58 3.12
C THR A 202 -14.55 -0.67 2.71
N ASN A 203 -14.30 -1.79 3.38
CA ASN A 203 -15.00 -3.05 3.12
C ASN A 203 -16.52 -2.95 3.31
N ALA A 204 -17.01 -2.02 4.12
CA ALA A 204 -18.43 -1.81 4.31
C ALA A 204 -19.16 -1.35 3.02
N GLN A 205 -18.44 -0.62 2.15
CA GLN A 205 -18.99 -0.14 0.87
C GLN A 205 -19.19 -1.29 -0.14
N SER A 206 -18.45 -2.40 -0.03
CA SER A 206 -18.56 -3.50 -0.97
C SER A 206 -19.96 -4.12 -0.98
N ARG A 207 -20.61 -4.22 0.17
CA ARG A 207 -21.91 -4.91 0.29
C ARG A 207 -23.00 -4.30 -0.59
N SER A 208 -23.13 -2.98 -0.59
CA SER A 208 -24.16 -2.29 -1.42
C SER A 208 -23.84 -2.39 -2.92
N ILE A 209 -22.56 -2.38 -3.29
CA ILE A 209 -22.10 -2.56 -4.66
C ILE A 209 -22.36 -4.01 -5.11
N GLU A 210 -22.00 -5.00 -4.30
CA GLU A 210 -22.22 -6.41 -4.56
C GLU A 210 -23.72 -6.72 -4.74
N ASP A 211 -24.58 -6.17 -3.85
CA ASP A 211 -26.03 -6.33 -3.97
C ASP A 211 -26.59 -5.73 -5.26
N ALA A 212 -26.06 -4.58 -5.69
CA ALA A 212 -26.49 -3.95 -6.93
C ALA A 212 -26.03 -4.74 -8.16
N LEU A 213 -24.78 -5.22 -8.19
CA LEU A 213 -24.23 -6.07 -9.26
C LEU A 213 -25.02 -7.38 -9.38
N ARG A 214 -25.34 -8.00 -8.25
CA ARG A 214 -26.15 -9.23 -8.19
C ARG A 214 -27.55 -9.02 -8.76
N LYS A 215 -28.22 -7.90 -8.38
CA LYS A 215 -29.54 -7.54 -8.92
C LYS A 215 -29.51 -7.23 -10.43
N ALA A 216 -28.40 -6.72 -10.93
CA ALA A 216 -28.18 -6.47 -12.34
C ALA A 216 -27.71 -7.71 -13.13
N ASN A 217 -27.57 -8.88 -12.47
CA ASN A 217 -27.04 -10.11 -13.04
C ASN A 217 -25.66 -9.92 -13.69
N ILE A 218 -24.78 -9.18 -13.00
CA ILE A 218 -23.37 -8.95 -13.38
C ILE A 218 -22.49 -9.78 -12.48
N ASP A 219 -21.81 -10.78 -13.05
CA ASP A 219 -20.85 -11.59 -12.30
C ASP A 219 -19.62 -10.73 -11.91
N TYR A 220 -19.17 -10.90 -10.68
CA TYR A 220 -18.05 -10.15 -10.12
C TYR A 220 -17.18 -11.04 -9.23
N GLN A 221 -15.96 -10.57 -8.97
CA GLN A 221 -15.04 -11.16 -8.00
C GLN A 221 -14.56 -10.07 -7.02
N VAL A 222 -14.61 -10.37 -5.72
CA VAL A 222 -14.11 -9.47 -4.68
C VAL A 222 -12.67 -9.85 -4.38
N PHE A 223 -11.78 -8.87 -4.49
CA PHE A 223 -10.38 -8.98 -4.07
C PHE A 223 -10.20 -8.22 -2.77
N GLY A 224 -9.82 -8.92 -1.72
CA GLY A 224 -9.59 -8.32 -0.40
C GLY A 224 -9.62 -9.40 0.68
N CYS A 225 -9.41 -9.00 1.92
CA CYS A 225 -9.46 -9.93 3.05
C CYS A 225 -10.91 -10.32 3.33
N LEU A 226 -11.32 -11.50 2.89
CA LEU A 226 -12.61 -12.13 3.21
C LEU A 226 -12.74 -12.54 4.70
N LEU A 227 -11.70 -12.31 5.50
CA LEU A 227 -11.58 -12.76 6.90
C LEU A 227 -12.45 -11.99 7.91
N TYR A 228 -13.36 -11.14 7.47
CA TYR A 228 -14.31 -10.44 8.34
C TYR A 228 -15.75 -10.56 7.89
N THR A 229 -16.14 -11.74 7.39
CA THR A 229 -17.54 -12.14 7.42
C THR A 229 -17.82 -12.77 8.79
N SER A 230 -19.02 -12.58 9.32
CA SER A 230 -19.46 -13.07 10.63
C SER A 230 -19.24 -14.58 10.87
N ASP A 231 -18.96 -15.34 9.83
CA ASP A 231 -18.72 -16.78 9.88
C ASP A 231 -17.30 -17.16 10.34
N ALA A 232 -16.34 -16.21 10.33
CA ALA A 232 -14.99 -16.46 10.85
C ALA A 232 -14.91 -16.32 12.39
N ALA A 233 -15.96 -15.82 13.05
CA ALA A 233 -16.02 -15.72 14.51
C ALA A 233 -16.54 -17.00 15.17
N ASP A 234 -17.15 -17.91 14.41
CA ASP A 234 -17.75 -19.16 14.92
C ASP A 234 -16.83 -20.39 14.79
N GLU A 235 -15.63 -20.22 14.20
CA GLU A 235 -14.63 -21.30 14.03
C GLU A 235 -13.37 -21.17 14.90
N ILE A 236 -13.43 -20.41 16.02
CA ILE A 236 -12.32 -20.35 17.01
C ILE A 236 -12.79 -20.88 18.35
#